data_8ff5aa4f6c1f1fbf92b1986c6f3e1755
#
_entry.id   8ff5aa4f6c1f1fbf92b1986c6f3e1755
#
_cell.length_a   1.000
_cell.length_b   1.000
_cell.length_c   1.000
_cell.angle_alpha   90.00
_cell.angle_beta   90.00
_cell.angle_gamma   90.00
#
_symmetry.space_group_name_H-M   'P 1'
#
loop_
_entity.id
_entity.type
_entity.pdbx_description
1 polymer ?
#
loop_
_entity_poly.entity_id
_entity_poly.type
_entity_poly.pdbx_seq_one_letter_code
_entity_poly.pdbx_strand_id
1 'polypeptide(L)'
;MKHTTLIAVSVAALALAGCKKEAPAGDAMATSAATDSTIPGVTPAAEVQRSPSQVFADTAAASDAFEIATSQLAADKASSAKVKTFAQQMIKAHTESSKKLESAAASATPKIVPDAAMTAQQQQVLSDLQGKSGAEFDKAYAAAQVNAHQSTLNALKAYATGGDVAGLKSFATEMIPAVTAHFNMAKGL
;
A
#
# COMPACT_ATOMS: atom_id res chain seq x y z
N MET A 1 -48.46 6.11 24.53
CA MET A 1 -48.93 4.80 24.09
C MET A 1 -47.72 4.02 23.61
N LYS A 2 -47.41 2.95 24.31
CA LYS A 2 -46.19 2.14 24.09
C LYS A 2 -46.56 1.01 23.12
N HIS A 3 -45.81 0.84 22.04
CA HIS A 3 -45.88 -0.40 21.24
C HIS A 3 -44.51 -1.04 21.16
N THR A 4 -44.36 -2.08 21.96
CA THR A 4 -43.24 -3.01 21.99
C THR A 4 -43.52 -4.11 20.97
N THR A 5 -42.70 -4.25 19.94
CA THR A 5 -42.78 -5.38 19.02
C THR A 5 -41.58 -6.30 19.24
N LEU A 6 -41.90 -7.48 19.81
CA LEU A 6 -40.96 -8.60 19.93
C LEU A 6 -40.90 -9.35 18.58
N ILE A 7 -39.73 -9.58 18.08
CA ILE A 7 -39.49 -10.52 16.96
C ILE A 7 -38.69 -11.71 17.47
N ALA A 8 -39.27 -12.88 17.32
CA ALA A 8 -38.76 -14.17 17.77
C ALA A 8 -37.62 -14.67 16.88
N VAL A 9 -36.60 -15.23 17.53
CA VAL A 9 -35.48 -15.93 16.92
C VAL A 9 -35.87 -17.38 16.67
N SER A 10 -35.81 -17.84 15.43
CA SER A 10 -35.96 -19.27 15.09
C SER A 10 -34.59 -19.85 14.78
N VAL A 11 -34.14 -20.76 15.63
CA VAL A 11 -32.94 -21.59 15.45
C VAL A 11 -33.35 -22.84 14.64
N ALA A 12 -32.73 -23.05 13.50
CA ALA A 12 -32.85 -24.31 12.75
C ALA A 12 -31.51 -25.06 12.84
N ALA A 13 -31.52 -26.17 13.54
CA ALA A 13 -30.43 -27.14 13.61
C ALA A 13 -30.57 -28.13 12.44
N LEU A 14 -29.52 -28.31 11.64
CA LEU A 14 -29.41 -29.41 10.68
C LEU A 14 -28.34 -30.40 11.13
N ALA A 15 -28.76 -31.65 11.28
CA ALA A 15 -27.97 -32.77 11.71
C ALA A 15 -27.09 -33.34 10.59
N LEU A 16 -25.86 -33.77 10.95
CA LEU A 16 -24.97 -34.56 10.13
C LEU A 16 -25.46 -36.00 10.00
N ALA A 17 -25.51 -36.52 8.78
CA ALA A 17 -25.53 -37.94 8.52
C ALA A 17 -24.22 -38.35 7.83
N GLY A 18 -23.41 -39.14 8.53
CA GLY A 18 -22.20 -39.75 8.01
C GLY A 18 -22.53 -40.97 7.14
N CYS A 19 -21.75 -41.16 6.08
CA CYS A 19 -21.66 -42.46 5.41
C CYS A 19 -20.19 -42.81 5.23
N LYS A 20 -19.80 -43.82 6.05
CA LYS A 20 -18.56 -44.56 5.94
C LYS A 20 -18.75 -45.63 4.86
N LYS A 21 -17.86 -45.76 3.91
CA LYS A 21 -17.80 -46.95 3.06
C LYS A 21 -16.35 -47.36 2.83
N GLU A 22 -16.12 -48.62 3.23
CA GLU A 22 -14.84 -49.32 3.17
C GLU A 22 -14.40 -49.66 1.74
N ALA A 23 -13.08 -49.84 1.61
CA ALA A 23 -12.40 -50.28 0.40
C ALA A 23 -12.54 -51.81 0.16
N PRO A 24 -12.24 -52.28 -1.04
CA PRO A 24 -11.48 -53.52 -1.17
C PRO A 24 -10.15 -53.31 -1.94
N ALA A 25 -9.14 -54.03 -1.49
CA ALA A 25 -7.84 -54.21 -2.10
C ALA A 25 -7.94 -55.01 -3.42
N GLY A 26 -7.10 -54.67 -4.38
CA GLY A 26 -6.94 -55.45 -5.59
C GLY A 26 -5.65 -55.01 -6.32
N ASP A 27 -4.64 -55.90 -6.26
CA ASP A 27 -3.36 -55.83 -6.99
C ASP A 27 -3.57 -55.69 -8.51
N ALA A 28 -2.82 -54.82 -9.14
CA ALA A 28 -2.34 -55.02 -10.50
C ALA A 28 -1.15 -54.12 -10.75
N MET A 29 0.04 -54.69 -10.83
CA MET A 29 1.26 -54.15 -11.43
C MET A 29 0.97 -53.72 -12.88
N ALA A 30 1.21 -52.45 -13.20
CA ALA A 30 1.42 -51.98 -14.55
C ALA A 30 2.60 -51.02 -14.54
N THR A 31 3.74 -51.54 -14.92
CA THR A 31 4.94 -50.83 -15.31
C THR A 31 4.58 -49.90 -16.48
N SER A 32 4.56 -48.60 -16.25
CA SER A 32 4.50 -47.63 -17.33
C SER A 32 5.74 -46.75 -17.28
N ALA A 33 6.54 -46.87 -18.33
CA ALA A 33 7.78 -46.18 -18.54
C ALA A 33 7.59 -44.67 -18.40
N ALA A 34 8.36 -44.08 -17.50
CA ALA A 34 8.52 -42.62 -17.43
C ALA A 34 9.33 -42.21 -18.68
N THR A 35 8.63 -41.58 -19.63
CA THR A 35 9.30 -40.78 -20.66
C THR A 35 9.84 -39.54 -19.96
N ASP A 36 11.14 -39.56 -19.72
CA ASP A 36 11.93 -38.38 -19.39
C ASP A 36 11.84 -37.36 -20.53
N SER A 37 10.93 -36.42 -20.41
CA SER A 37 10.90 -35.19 -21.22
C SER A 37 11.61 -34.10 -20.45
N THR A 38 12.91 -34.23 -20.32
CA THR A 38 13.80 -33.12 -20.01
C THR A 38 13.72 -32.10 -21.10
N ILE A 39 12.92 -31.03 -20.89
CA ILE A 39 12.99 -29.81 -21.70
C ILE A 39 14.30 -29.10 -21.28
N PRO A 40 15.32 -29.02 -22.15
CA PRO A 40 16.54 -28.32 -21.78
C PRO A 40 16.27 -26.79 -21.83
N GLY A 41 16.50 -26.12 -20.70
CA GLY A 41 16.88 -24.72 -20.76
C GLY A 41 15.79 -23.68 -20.51
N VAL A 42 14.85 -23.90 -19.60
CA VAL A 42 14.21 -22.76 -18.91
C VAL A 42 14.84 -22.67 -17.52
N THR A 43 15.99 -22.04 -17.45
CA THR A 43 16.47 -21.51 -16.18
C THR A 43 15.40 -20.53 -15.68
N PRO A 44 14.79 -20.71 -14.50
CA PRO A 44 13.93 -19.68 -13.94
C PRO A 44 14.74 -18.40 -13.93
N ALA A 45 14.23 -17.34 -14.59
CA ALA A 45 14.84 -16.03 -14.46
C ALA A 45 14.97 -15.77 -12.96
N ALA A 46 16.20 -15.64 -12.47
CA ALA A 46 16.47 -15.31 -11.09
C ALA A 46 15.64 -14.04 -10.82
N GLU A 47 14.67 -14.17 -9.93
CA GLU A 47 13.88 -13.03 -9.45
C GLU A 47 14.91 -12.04 -8.89
N VAL A 48 15.11 -10.94 -9.59
CA VAL A 48 16.09 -9.91 -9.19
C VAL A 48 15.55 -9.32 -7.90
N GLN A 49 16.00 -9.88 -6.78
CA GLN A 49 15.61 -9.43 -5.45
C GLN A 49 16.09 -7.98 -5.30
N ARG A 50 15.15 -7.04 -5.30
CA ARG A 50 15.46 -5.61 -5.12
C ARG A 50 16.16 -5.40 -3.78
N SER A 51 17.22 -4.57 -3.80
CA SER A 51 17.93 -4.23 -2.55
C SER A 51 17.02 -3.50 -1.56
N PRO A 52 17.28 -3.57 -0.25
CA PRO A 52 16.52 -2.81 0.75
C PRO A 52 16.46 -1.32 0.44
N SER A 53 17.54 -0.75 -0.06
CA SER A 53 17.61 0.66 -0.48
C SER A 53 16.76 0.97 -1.71
N GLN A 54 16.68 0.06 -2.69
CA GLN A 54 15.75 0.19 -3.82
C GLN A 54 14.30 0.12 -3.36
N VAL A 55 13.97 -0.85 -2.48
CA VAL A 55 12.61 -0.98 -1.91
C VAL A 55 12.20 0.28 -1.14
N PHE A 56 13.12 0.86 -0.35
CA PHE A 56 12.84 2.11 0.35
C PHE A 56 12.59 3.27 -0.61
N ALA A 57 13.44 3.42 -1.63
CA ALA A 57 13.32 4.48 -2.63
C ALA A 57 11.99 4.38 -3.41
N ASP A 58 11.59 3.17 -3.83
CA ASP A 58 10.32 2.91 -4.51
C ASP A 58 9.14 3.23 -3.59
N THR A 59 9.22 2.82 -2.31
CA THR A 59 8.17 3.09 -1.31
C THR A 59 7.98 4.59 -1.10
N ALA A 60 9.06 5.35 -0.99
CA ALA A 60 9.00 6.80 -0.82
C ALA A 60 8.45 7.49 -2.08
N ALA A 61 8.90 7.09 -3.26
CA ALA A 61 8.43 7.63 -4.53
C ALA A 61 6.93 7.35 -4.77
N ALA A 62 6.49 6.12 -4.51
CA ALA A 62 5.07 5.74 -4.60
C ALA A 62 4.19 6.50 -3.60
N SER A 63 4.73 6.78 -2.39
CA SER A 63 4.04 7.61 -1.39
C SER A 63 3.88 9.04 -1.88
N ASP A 64 4.94 9.68 -2.39
CA ASP A 64 4.86 11.02 -2.94
C ASP A 64 3.87 11.11 -4.11
N ALA A 65 3.90 10.14 -5.03
CA ALA A 65 2.96 10.09 -6.16
C ALA A 65 1.50 9.96 -5.68
N PHE A 66 1.23 9.12 -4.69
CA PHE A 66 -0.09 8.97 -4.09
C PHE A 66 -0.57 10.27 -3.43
N GLU A 67 0.30 10.93 -2.65
CA GLU A 67 -0.04 12.19 -1.97
C GLU A 67 -0.34 13.31 -2.97
N ILE A 68 0.42 13.43 -4.04
CA ILE A 68 0.17 14.40 -5.10
C ILE A 68 -1.16 14.09 -5.80
N ALA A 69 -1.39 12.83 -6.21
CA ALA A 69 -2.59 12.47 -6.96
C ALA A 69 -3.88 12.66 -6.13
N THR A 70 -3.89 12.22 -4.87
CA THR A 70 -5.06 12.40 -3.98
C THR A 70 -5.32 13.87 -3.66
N SER A 71 -4.26 14.67 -3.50
CA SER A 71 -4.37 16.10 -3.22
C SER A 71 -4.82 16.91 -4.44
N GLN A 72 -4.49 16.48 -5.65
CA GLN A 72 -5.01 17.09 -6.88
C GLN A 72 -6.55 16.95 -6.98
N LEU A 73 -7.12 15.82 -6.54
CA LEU A 73 -8.59 15.66 -6.51
C LEU A 73 -9.27 16.65 -5.58
N ALA A 74 -8.61 17.09 -4.51
CA ALA A 74 -9.21 17.98 -3.52
C ALA A 74 -9.55 19.37 -4.08
N ALA A 75 -8.88 19.82 -5.14
CA ALA A 75 -9.19 21.10 -5.78
C ALA A 75 -10.66 21.18 -6.24
N ASP A 76 -11.14 20.10 -6.88
CA ASP A 76 -12.47 20.04 -7.47
C ASP A 76 -13.49 19.37 -6.55
N LYS A 77 -13.08 18.41 -5.74
CA LYS A 77 -13.96 17.51 -4.99
C LYS A 77 -14.21 17.92 -3.55
N ALA A 78 -13.25 18.63 -2.92
CA ALA A 78 -13.40 19.04 -1.52
C ALA A 78 -14.42 20.18 -1.34
N SER A 79 -15.18 20.12 -0.26
CA SER A 79 -16.04 21.22 0.19
C SER A 79 -15.34 22.13 1.20
N SER A 80 -14.46 21.58 2.02
CA SER A 80 -13.74 22.29 3.07
C SER A 80 -12.59 23.12 2.51
N ALA A 81 -12.58 24.43 2.81
CA ALA A 81 -11.43 25.28 2.51
C ALA A 81 -10.12 24.81 3.19
N LYS A 82 -10.25 24.22 4.39
CA LYS A 82 -9.12 23.67 5.14
C LYS A 82 -8.50 22.48 4.40
N VAL A 83 -9.34 21.56 3.87
CA VAL A 83 -8.90 20.44 3.04
C VAL A 83 -8.21 20.93 1.78
N LYS A 84 -8.77 21.90 1.08
CA LYS A 84 -8.18 22.49 -0.13
C LYS A 84 -6.81 23.11 0.15
N THR A 85 -6.69 23.87 1.24
CA THR A 85 -5.41 24.49 1.64
C THR A 85 -4.37 23.44 1.98
N PHE A 86 -4.73 22.41 2.76
CA PHE A 86 -3.85 21.31 3.09
C PHE A 86 -3.38 20.57 1.82
N ALA A 87 -4.30 20.26 0.90
CA ALA A 87 -3.98 19.58 -0.35
C ALA A 87 -2.98 20.36 -1.21
N GLN A 88 -3.11 21.70 -1.30
CA GLN A 88 -2.12 22.53 -2.00
C GLN A 88 -0.73 22.44 -1.36
N GLN A 89 -0.66 22.40 -0.02
CA GLN A 89 0.60 22.21 0.70
C GLN A 89 1.20 20.83 0.41
N MET A 90 0.38 19.78 0.37
CA MET A 90 0.83 18.41 0.07
C MET A 90 1.40 18.29 -1.35
N ILE A 91 0.72 18.84 -2.35
CA ILE A 91 1.25 18.85 -3.73
C ILE A 91 2.64 19.49 -3.77
N LYS A 92 2.81 20.65 -3.16
CA LYS A 92 4.10 21.35 -3.13
C LYS A 92 5.16 20.53 -2.39
N ALA A 93 4.86 20.07 -1.18
CA ALA A 93 5.80 19.37 -0.32
C ALA A 93 6.27 18.05 -0.93
N HIS A 94 5.34 17.25 -1.47
CA HIS A 94 5.67 15.95 -2.04
C HIS A 94 6.34 16.05 -3.42
N THR A 95 6.05 17.10 -4.20
CA THR A 95 6.85 17.41 -5.41
C THR A 95 8.32 17.74 -5.06
N GLU A 96 8.55 18.48 -3.99
CA GLU A 96 9.90 18.79 -3.49
C GLU A 96 10.58 17.52 -2.93
N SER A 97 9.85 16.71 -2.18
CA SER A 97 10.32 15.42 -1.65
C SER A 97 10.82 14.50 -2.76
N SER A 98 10.07 14.35 -3.84
CA SER A 98 10.45 13.53 -5.00
C SER A 98 11.80 13.95 -5.59
N LYS A 99 12.02 15.25 -5.76
CA LYS A 99 13.30 15.78 -6.27
C LYS A 99 14.48 15.49 -5.33
N LYS A 100 14.24 15.62 -4.01
CA LYS A 100 15.25 15.31 -3.00
C LYS A 100 15.57 13.81 -2.98
N LEU A 101 14.55 12.96 -3.10
CA LEU A 101 14.71 11.50 -3.18
C LEU A 101 15.54 11.10 -4.40
N GLU A 102 15.23 11.64 -5.57
CA GLU A 102 16.00 11.39 -6.80
C GLU A 102 17.47 11.80 -6.62
N SER A 103 17.72 12.98 -6.05
CA SER A 103 19.08 13.46 -5.77
C SER A 103 19.81 12.55 -4.78
N ALA A 104 19.14 12.11 -3.72
CA ALA A 104 19.70 11.21 -2.71
C ALA A 104 20.02 9.82 -3.29
N ALA A 105 19.18 9.32 -4.19
CA ALA A 105 19.34 8.02 -4.85
C ALA A 105 20.44 8.04 -5.93
N ALA A 106 20.67 9.18 -6.59
CA ALA A 106 21.61 9.31 -7.71
C ALA A 106 23.07 9.00 -7.33
N SER A 107 23.44 9.16 -6.05
CA SER A 107 24.80 8.91 -5.52
C SER A 107 25.04 7.45 -5.12
N ALA A 108 24.03 6.58 -5.17
CA ALA A 108 24.14 5.19 -4.75
C ALA A 108 24.92 4.34 -5.76
N THR A 109 25.67 3.36 -5.22
CA THR A 109 26.35 2.33 -6.02
C THR A 109 26.03 0.97 -5.45
N PRO A 110 25.33 0.06 -6.17
CA PRO A 110 24.81 0.27 -7.52
C PRO A 110 23.75 1.39 -7.59
N LYS A 111 23.55 1.96 -8.79
CA LYS A 111 22.60 3.05 -9.00
C LYS A 111 21.18 2.66 -8.58
N ILE A 112 20.53 3.51 -7.81
CA ILE A 112 19.13 3.39 -7.43
C ILE A 112 18.29 4.37 -8.28
N VAL A 113 17.21 3.87 -8.84
CA VAL A 113 16.24 4.69 -9.60
C VAL A 113 14.89 4.49 -8.91
N PRO A 114 14.35 5.51 -8.18
CA PRO A 114 13.06 5.41 -7.53
C PRO A 114 11.94 5.15 -8.53
N ASP A 115 11.09 4.17 -8.26
CA ASP A 115 9.87 3.87 -9.03
C ASP A 115 8.65 4.46 -8.30
N ALA A 116 7.97 5.41 -8.95
CA ALA A 116 6.79 6.08 -8.41
C ALA A 116 5.48 5.32 -8.66
N ALA A 117 5.53 4.07 -9.13
CA ALA A 117 4.34 3.25 -9.34
C ALA A 117 3.61 3.02 -8.01
N MET A 118 2.36 3.49 -7.93
CA MET A 118 1.52 3.29 -6.76
C MET A 118 1.21 1.80 -6.55
N THR A 119 1.19 1.37 -5.30
CA THR A 119 0.72 0.02 -4.92
C THR A 119 -0.76 -0.17 -5.27
N ALA A 120 -1.20 -1.42 -5.40
CA ALA A 120 -2.61 -1.74 -5.64
C ALA A 120 -3.55 -1.11 -4.57
N GLN A 121 -3.11 -1.08 -3.31
CA GLN A 121 -3.85 -0.44 -2.22
C GLN A 121 -3.96 1.08 -2.42
N GLN A 122 -2.89 1.75 -2.80
CA GLN A 122 -2.91 3.20 -3.08
C GLN A 122 -3.80 3.53 -4.28
N GLN A 123 -3.74 2.73 -5.33
CA GLN A 123 -4.62 2.87 -6.51
C GLN A 123 -6.09 2.70 -6.14
N GLN A 124 -6.42 1.71 -5.28
CA GLN A 124 -7.78 1.51 -4.80
C GLN A 124 -8.28 2.72 -4.01
N VAL A 125 -7.50 3.25 -3.06
CA VAL A 125 -7.86 4.44 -2.28
C VAL A 125 -8.05 5.66 -3.20
N LEU A 126 -7.18 5.85 -4.19
CA LEU A 126 -7.32 6.93 -5.19
C LEU A 126 -8.63 6.80 -5.98
N SER A 127 -8.95 5.58 -6.43
CA SER A 127 -10.21 5.29 -7.14
C SER A 127 -11.43 5.55 -6.26
N ASP A 128 -11.39 5.15 -5.00
CA ASP A 128 -12.48 5.39 -4.03
C ASP A 128 -12.70 6.90 -3.79
N LEU A 129 -11.62 7.68 -3.74
CA LEU A 129 -11.69 9.14 -3.63
C LEU A 129 -12.26 9.80 -4.89
N GLN A 130 -11.95 9.26 -6.07
CA GLN A 130 -12.51 9.76 -7.34
C GLN A 130 -14.03 9.64 -7.38
N GLY A 131 -14.62 8.65 -6.74
CA GLY A 131 -16.08 8.46 -6.64
C GLY A 131 -16.80 9.38 -5.64
N LYS A 132 -16.05 10.18 -4.84
CA LYS A 132 -16.60 11.01 -3.76
C LYS A 132 -16.54 12.50 -4.11
N SER A 133 -17.35 13.31 -3.38
CA SER A 133 -17.32 14.77 -3.45
C SER A 133 -17.85 15.39 -2.15
N GLY A 134 -17.61 16.68 -1.95
CA GLY A 134 -18.13 17.42 -0.80
C GLY A 134 -17.59 16.87 0.54
N ALA A 135 -18.43 16.87 1.56
CA ALA A 135 -18.06 16.43 2.90
C ALA A 135 -17.66 14.93 2.97
N GLU A 136 -18.19 14.10 2.08
CA GLU A 136 -17.80 12.68 1.99
C GLU A 136 -16.37 12.55 1.48
N PHE A 137 -16.00 13.34 0.46
CA PHE A 137 -14.62 13.42 0.00
C PHE A 137 -13.70 13.93 1.11
N ASP A 138 -14.06 15.03 1.77
CA ASP A 138 -13.25 15.63 2.83
C ASP A 138 -12.88 14.62 3.93
N LYS A 139 -13.87 13.87 4.41
CA LYS A 139 -13.69 12.83 5.43
C LYS A 139 -12.80 11.69 4.94
N ALA A 140 -13.03 11.19 3.72
CA ALA A 140 -12.27 10.09 3.17
C ALA A 140 -10.82 10.50 2.87
N TYR A 141 -10.61 11.70 2.34
CA TYR A 141 -9.30 12.28 2.08
C TYR A 141 -8.51 12.44 3.39
N ALA A 142 -9.10 13.03 4.44
CA ALA A 142 -8.44 13.17 5.73
C ALA A 142 -7.98 11.82 6.30
N ALA A 143 -8.82 10.79 6.22
CA ALA A 143 -8.47 9.45 6.67
C ALA A 143 -7.33 8.83 5.84
N ALA A 144 -7.37 9.00 4.51
CA ALA A 144 -6.31 8.53 3.62
C ALA A 144 -4.97 9.21 3.92
N GLN A 145 -4.97 10.54 4.14
CA GLN A 145 -3.79 11.32 4.49
C GLN A 145 -3.18 10.90 5.82
N VAL A 146 -3.99 10.67 6.85
CA VAL A 146 -3.51 10.17 8.16
C VAL A 146 -2.81 8.82 7.99
N ASN A 147 -3.41 7.89 7.26
CA ASN A 147 -2.86 6.55 7.07
C ASN A 147 -1.56 6.57 6.24
N ALA A 148 -1.53 7.34 5.16
CA ALA A 148 -0.37 7.45 4.30
C ALA A 148 0.82 8.08 5.03
N HIS A 149 0.60 9.20 5.72
CA HIS A 149 1.66 9.85 6.51
C HIS A 149 2.19 8.99 7.64
N GLN A 150 1.32 8.22 8.34
CA GLN A 150 1.76 7.27 9.36
C GLN A 150 2.65 6.17 8.76
N SER A 151 2.26 5.62 7.62
CA SER A 151 3.04 4.58 6.93
C SER A 151 4.40 5.13 6.46
N THR A 152 4.40 6.33 5.88
CA THR A 152 5.62 7.01 5.44
C THR A 152 6.56 7.30 6.61
N LEU A 153 6.03 7.79 7.75
CA LEU A 153 6.84 8.00 8.96
C LEU A 153 7.49 6.72 9.45
N ASN A 154 6.80 5.60 9.41
CA ASN A 154 7.36 4.31 9.81
C ASN A 154 8.51 3.91 8.88
N ALA A 155 8.33 4.03 7.57
CA ALA A 155 9.36 3.72 6.58
C ALA A 155 10.60 4.64 6.73
N LEU A 156 10.38 5.95 6.86
CA LEU A 156 11.46 6.93 7.05
C LEU A 156 12.28 6.63 8.32
N LYS A 157 11.62 6.40 9.47
CA LYS A 157 12.30 6.09 10.74
C LYS A 157 13.10 4.79 10.68
N ALA A 158 12.52 3.76 10.07
CA ALA A 158 13.20 2.48 9.90
C ALA A 158 14.46 2.64 9.04
N TYR A 159 14.35 3.36 7.90
CA TYR A 159 15.49 3.54 7.01
C TYR A 159 16.53 4.53 7.55
N ALA A 160 16.12 5.59 8.25
CA ALA A 160 17.05 6.51 8.92
C ALA A 160 17.96 5.78 9.93
N THR A 161 17.45 4.73 10.57
CA THR A 161 18.19 3.93 11.54
C THR A 161 19.01 2.83 10.86
N GLY A 162 18.36 1.98 10.05
CA GLY A 162 18.91 0.73 9.51
C GLY A 162 19.34 0.78 8.04
N GLY A 163 19.16 1.90 7.34
CA GLY A 163 19.47 2.00 5.92
C GLY A 163 20.96 1.87 5.62
N ASP A 164 21.27 1.35 4.43
CA ASP A 164 22.60 1.01 3.96
C ASP A 164 23.21 2.08 3.01
N VAL A 165 22.38 2.96 2.43
CA VAL A 165 22.84 4.04 1.53
C VAL A 165 22.82 5.39 2.24
N ALA A 166 23.98 6.01 2.44
CA ALA A 166 24.13 7.22 3.23
C ALA A 166 23.25 8.39 2.73
N GLY A 167 23.15 8.61 1.42
CA GLY A 167 22.30 9.66 0.83
C GLY A 167 20.82 9.44 1.16
N LEU A 168 20.33 8.23 1.06
CA LEU A 168 18.95 7.88 1.39
C LEU A 168 18.67 7.92 2.90
N LYS A 169 19.68 7.59 3.76
CA LYS A 169 19.56 7.81 5.21
C LYS A 169 19.42 9.28 5.57
N SER A 170 20.21 10.13 4.92
CA SER A 170 20.14 11.59 5.13
C SER A 170 18.77 12.11 4.69
N PHE A 171 18.29 11.71 3.51
CA PHE A 171 16.94 12.03 3.03
C PHE A 171 15.89 11.59 4.04
N ALA A 172 15.92 10.32 4.48
CA ALA A 172 14.95 9.79 5.44
C ALA A 172 14.93 10.61 6.74
N THR A 173 16.10 10.95 7.28
CA THR A 173 16.25 11.75 8.49
C THR A 173 15.68 13.16 8.32
N GLU A 174 15.97 13.80 7.19
CA GLU A 174 15.51 15.16 6.87
C GLU A 174 14.00 15.24 6.71
N MET A 175 13.37 14.20 6.15
CA MET A 175 11.93 14.18 5.87
C MET A 175 11.07 13.92 7.10
N ILE A 176 11.58 13.28 8.17
CA ILE A 176 10.81 12.94 9.38
C ILE A 176 10.09 14.15 10.00
N PRO A 177 10.72 15.32 10.24
CA PRO A 177 10.03 16.47 10.82
C PRO A 177 8.87 16.99 9.96
N ALA A 178 9.07 17.10 8.65
CA ALA A 178 8.06 17.58 7.71
C ALA A 178 6.86 16.64 7.64
N VAL A 179 7.10 15.34 7.48
CA VAL A 179 6.03 14.33 7.43
C VAL A 179 5.30 14.22 8.77
N THR A 180 6.00 14.42 9.91
CA THR A 180 5.35 14.50 11.23
C THR A 180 4.41 15.70 11.32
N ALA A 181 4.81 16.86 10.80
CA ALA A 181 3.95 18.04 10.75
C ALA A 181 2.71 17.80 9.89
N HIS A 182 2.88 17.22 8.70
CA HIS A 182 1.77 16.86 7.80
C HIS A 182 0.82 15.86 8.45
N PHE A 183 1.33 14.82 9.10
CA PHE A 183 0.51 13.85 9.85
C PHE A 183 -0.36 14.54 10.90
N ASN A 184 0.22 15.46 11.69
CA ASN A 184 -0.52 16.20 12.72
C ASN A 184 -1.57 17.15 12.11
N MET A 185 -1.25 17.79 10.97
CA MET A 185 -2.23 18.61 10.24
C MET A 185 -3.37 17.76 9.68
N ALA A 186 -3.08 16.60 9.10
CA ALA A 186 -4.08 15.69 8.54
C ALA A 186 -5.08 15.21 9.60
N LYS A 187 -4.61 14.93 10.84
CA LYS A 187 -5.47 14.56 11.97
C LYS A 187 -6.43 15.67 12.41
N GLY A 188 -6.15 16.89 12.03
CA GLY A 188 -6.98 18.04 12.34
C GLY A 188 -7.96 18.42 11.23
N LEU A 189 -7.96 17.74 10.06
CA LEU A 189 -8.89 18.04 8.96
C LEU A 189 -10.30 17.59 9.31
#